data_a5c354eaea28f2f3ce624540dfa3bb94
#
_entry.id   a5c354eaea28f2f3ce624540dfa3bb94
#
_cell.length_a   1.000
_cell.length_b   1.000
_cell.length_c   1.000
_cell.angle_alpha   90.00
_cell.angle_beta   90.00
_cell.angle_gamma   90.00
#
_symmetry.space_group_name_H-M   'P 1'
#
loop_
_entity.id
_entity.type
_entity.pdbx_description
1 polymer ?
#
loop_
_entity_poly.entity_id
_entity_poly.type
_entity_poly.pdbx_seq_one_letter_code
_entity_poly.pdbx_strand_id
1 'polypeptide(L)'
;LLGCKVSQVFVGGNASLQLMYDTVSKAYTHGLLHSEKPWCKEESIKWLCPTPGYDRHFKITESFGFELITIPMTENGPDMDIVENLIKDPSVKGMWNVPKYSNPDGIIYSDETIRRIASMKPAAPDFLLMWDNAYCIHEFDGDFVPFPDILSECEKYGNADMVFEFASTSKVTLPGAGISCFACSEANMEYMCKLIGIQAISFDKMNQLRHVKFLQNKEHTLALMKEHAKILKPKFDMVVSTLEREIAPLGIATWHKPKGGYFVSVNTTPGLAKRTLALCKEAGVVMTSAGATYPYGHDPADSNIRVAPSLPPVEELE
;
A
#
# COMPACT_ATOMS: atom_id res chain seq x y z
N LEU A 1 -13.04 8.49 7.36
CA LEU A 1 -12.16 8.55 6.19
C LEU A 1 -11.93 7.15 5.59
N LEU A 2 -11.79 6.13 6.42
CA LEU A 2 -11.69 4.73 5.99
C LEU A 2 -13.05 4.06 5.74
N GLY A 3 -14.13 4.59 6.32
CA GLY A 3 -15.48 4.02 6.22
C GLY A 3 -15.84 3.05 7.34
N CYS A 4 -14.87 2.55 8.09
CA CYS A 4 -15.03 1.53 9.12
C CYS A 4 -15.80 2.00 10.34
N LYS A 5 -16.47 1.06 11.05
CA LYS A 5 -17.07 1.30 12.36
C LYS A 5 -15.98 1.43 13.43
N VAL A 6 -16.26 2.16 14.52
CA VAL A 6 -15.30 2.32 15.63
C VAL A 6 -14.90 0.98 16.25
N SER A 7 -15.85 0.03 16.36
CA SER A 7 -15.61 -1.33 16.86
C SER A 7 -14.67 -2.17 15.99
N GLN A 8 -14.47 -1.77 14.74
CA GLN A 8 -13.62 -2.44 13.76
C GLN A 8 -12.19 -1.87 13.70
N VAL A 9 -11.88 -0.80 14.48
CA VAL A 9 -10.59 -0.09 14.36
C VAL A 9 -9.75 -0.26 15.61
N PHE A 10 -8.50 -0.71 15.42
CA PHE A 10 -7.47 -0.74 16.44
C PHE A 10 -6.45 0.37 16.19
N VAL A 11 -6.15 1.17 17.23
CA VAL A 11 -5.14 2.24 17.16
C VAL A 11 -3.84 1.74 17.80
N GLY A 12 -2.80 1.64 17.00
CA GLY A 12 -1.50 1.11 17.39
C GLY A 12 -0.43 2.17 17.66
N GLY A 13 0.80 1.83 17.28
CA GLY A 13 1.97 2.70 17.38
C GLY A 13 2.04 3.75 16.25
N ASN A 14 3.25 4.14 15.89
CA ASN A 14 3.48 5.24 14.94
C ASN A 14 3.46 4.85 13.46
N ALA A 15 3.54 3.56 13.14
CA ALA A 15 3.72 3.11 11.76
C ALA A 15 2.80 1.94 11.40
N SER A 16 2.02 2.10 10.31
CA SER A 16 1.21 1.01 9.77
C SER A 16 2.04 -0.19 9.31
N LEU A 17 3.27 0.04 8.83
CA LEU A 17 4.19 -1.03 8.46
C LEU A 17 4.49 -1.99 9.61
N GLN A 18 4.62 -1.47 10.84
CA GLN A 18 4.78 -2.30 12.03
C GLN A 18 3.53 -3.16 12.28
N LEU A 19 2.34 -2.57 12.16
CA LEU A 19 1.09 -3.33 12.33
C LEU A 19 0.92 -4.41 11.25
N MET A 20 1.34 -4.14 10.01
CA MET A 20 1.36 -5.13 8.93
C MET A 20 2.33 -6.27 9.25
N TYR A 21 3.56 -5.95 9.68
CA TYR A 21 4.53 -6.95 10.12
C TYR A 21 3.98 -7.79 11.28
N ASP A 22 3.39 -7.13 12.29
CA ASP A 22 2.78 -7.79 13.45
C ASP A 22 1.63 -8.72 13.04
N THR A 23 0.80 -8.33 12.06
CA THR A 23 -0.29 -9.16 11.54
C THR A 23 0.24 -10.42 10.87
N VAL A 24 1.23 -10.29 9.97
CA VAL A 24 1.89 -11.44 9.32
C VAL A 24 2.61 -12.31 10.34
N SER A 25 3.30 -11.71 11.33
CA SER A 25 3.98 -12.42 12.40
C SER A 25 3.01 -13.25 13.25
N LYS A 26 1.84 -12.70 13.58
CA LYS A 26 0.80 -13.42 14.32
C LYS A 26 0.21 -14.56 13.51
N ALA A 27 -0.07 -14.35 12.23
CA ALA A 27 -0.49 -15.42 11.32
C ALA A 27 0.56 -16.54 11.29
N TYR A 28 1.83 -16.19 11.20
CA TYR A 28 2.94 -17.14 11.15
C TYR A 28 3.10 -17.93 12.45
N THR A 29 3.02 -17.27 13.61
CA THR A 29 3.33 -17.89 14.91
C THR A 29 2.12 -18.49 15.61
N HIS A 30 0.92 -17.92 15.44
CA HIS A 30 -0.30 -18.32 16.14
C HIS A 30 -1.43 -18.78 15.20
N GLY A 31 -1.39 -18.40 13.92
CA GLY A 31 -2.50 -18.50 12.98
C GLY A 31 -3.45 -17.30 13.07
N LEU A 32 -4.36 -17.20 12.13
CA LEU A 32 -5.47 -16.24 12.10
C LEU A 32 -6.76 -16.90 12.62
N LEU A 33 -7.84 -16.16 12.69
CA LEU A 33 -9.13 -16.60 13.23
C LEU A 33 -9.60 -17.95 12.64
N HIS A 34 -9.40 -18.18 11.35
CA HIS A 34 -9.82 -19.40 10.65
C HIS A 34 -8.66 -20.34 10.29
N SER A 35 -7.47 -20.13 10.84
CA SER A 35 -6.35 -21.04 10.62
C SER A 35 -6.53 -22.36 11.36
N GLU A 36 -6.37 -23.47 10.68
CA GLU A 36 -6.33 -24.80 11.32
C GLU A 36 -5.06 -25.00 12.16
N LYS A 37 -3.98 -24.35 11.75
CA LYS A 37 -2.66 -24.38 12.42
C LYS A 37 -1.90 -23.08 12.16
N PRO A 38 -0.93 -22.70 12.99
CA PRO A 38 -0.03 -21.59 12.70
C PRO A 38 0.68 -21.77 11.35
N TRP A 39 0.86 -20.68 10.60
CA TRP A 39 1.44 -20.74 9.25
C TRP A 39 2.89 -21.26 9.24
N CYS A 40 3.64 -21.12 10.32
CA CYS A 40 4.97 -21.74 10.45
C CYS A 40 4.95 -23.28 10.37
N LYS A 41 3.80 -23.92 10.42
CA LYS A 41 3.60 -25.37 10.26
C LYS A 41 3.07 -25.75 8.88
N GLU A 42 2.87 -24.79 7.98
CA GLU A 42 2.54 -25.06 6.59
C GLU A 42 3.78 -25.52 5.83
N GLU A 43 3.61 -26.38 4.83
CA GLU A 43 4.70 -26.85 3.99
C GLU A 43 5.24 -25.74 3.07
N SER A 44 4.34 -24.92 2.57
CA SER A 44 4.65 -23.74 1.74
C SER A 44 3.60 -22.67 1.91
N ILE A 45 4.03 -21.41 1.81
CA ILE A 45 3.15 -20.26 1.82
C ILE A 45 3.47 -19.43 0.58
N LYS A 46 2.44 -19.14 -0.21
CA LYS A 46 2.51 -18.26 -1.36
C LYS A 46 1.78 -16.97 -1.08
N TRP A 47 2.30 -15.88 -1.62
CA TRP A 47 1.75 -14.55 -1.40
C TRP A 47 1.65 -13.76 -2.69
N LEU A 48 0.49 -13.16 -2.96
CA LEU A 48 0.27 -12.39 -4.17
C LEU A 48 0.76 -10.95 -4.02
N CYS A 49 1.57 -10.52 -4.95
CA CYS A 49 2.23 -9.23 -4.96
C CYS A 49 1.90 -8.46 -6.26
N PRO A 50 0.93 -7.55 -6.26
CA PRO A 50 0.74 -6.61 -7.36
C PRO A 50 2.01 -5.81 -7.64
N THR A 51 2.45 -5.79 -8.89
CA THR A 51 3.72 -5.19 -9.33
C THR A 51 3.54 -4.31 -10.56
N PRO A 52 4.26 -3.17 -10.60
CA PRO A 52 5.16 -2.67 -9.57
C PRO A 52 4.42 -2.31 -8.27
N GLY A 53 5.08 -2.45 -7.11
CA GLY A 53 4.45 -2.30 -5.80
C GLY A 53 5.40 -1.75 -4.71
N TYR A 54 4.93 -1.75 -3.47
CA TYR A 54 5.69 -1.21 -2.35
C TYR A 54 6.71 -2.20 -1.81
N ASP A 55 7.98 -1.88 -1.96
CA ASP A 55 9.12 -2.72 -1.58
C ASP A 55 9.09 -3.24 -0.13
N ARG A 56 8.58 -2.43 0.82
CA ARG A 56 8.51 -2.84 2.24
C ARG A 56 7.50 -3.96 2.48
N HIS A 57 6.40 -3.98 1.74
CA HIS A 57 5.44 -5.09 1.78
C HIS A 57 6.12 -6.40 1.40
N PHE A 58 6.84 -6.41 0.28
CA PHE A 58 7.53 -7.59 -0.19
C PHE A 58 8.58 -8.07 0.81
N LYS A 59 9.34 -7.12 1.40
CA LYS A 59 10.35 -7.44 2.42
C LYS A 59 9.77 -8.05 3.68
N ILE A 60 8.55 -7.71 4.09
CA ILE A 60 7.88 -8.38 5.20
C ILE A 60 7.71 -9.86 4.85
N THR A 61 7.01 -10.18 3.76
CA THR A 61 6.69 -11.56 3.40
C THR A 61 7.93 -12.37 2.99
N GLU A 62 8.93 -11.75 2.34
CA GLU A 62 10.24 -12.36 2.12
C GLU A 62 10.92 -12.80 3.43
N SER A 63 10.86 -11.95 4.49
CA SER A 63 11.53 -12.22 5.76
C SER A 63 10.95 -13.43 6.51
N PHE A 64 9.70 -13.80 6.20
CA PHE A 64 9.07 -15.03 6.71
C PHE A 64 9.26 -16.24 5.79
N GLY A 65 9.99 -16.09 4.68
CA GLY A 65 10.27 -17.18 3.75
C GLY A 65 9.09 -17.53 2.83
N PHE A 66 8.14 -16.61 2.62
CA PHE A 66 7.02 -16.85 1.71
C PHE A 66 7.49 -16.80 0.25
N GLU A 67 6.89 -17.63 -0.60
CA GLU A 67 7.02 -17.53 -2.06
C GLU A 67 6.18 -16.37 -2.57
N LEU A 68 6.81 -15.37 -3.16
CA LEU A 68 6.14 -14.19 -3.67
C LEU A 68 5.82 -14.33 -5.14
N ILE A 69 4.53 -14.21 -5.48
CA ILE A 69 4.03 -14.33 -6.86
C ILE A 69 3.65 -12.93 -7.35
N THR A 70 4.29 -12.48 -8.42
CA THR A 70 3.98 -11.20 -9.05
C THR A 70 2.65 -11.23 -9.77
N ILE A 71 1.83 -10.22 -9.57
CA ILE A 71 0.56 -9.98 -10.28
C ILE A 71 0.72 -8.67 -11.07
N PRO A 72 0.57 -8.68 -12.39
CA PRO A 72 0.62 -7.45 -13.17
C PRO A 72 -0.42 -6.43 -12.70
N MET A 73 0.00 -5.17 -12.56
CA MET A 73 -0.93 -4.06 -12.38
C MET A 73 -1.50 -3.62 -13.74
N THR A 74 -2.78 -3.30 -13.76
CA THR A 74 -3.50 -2.67 -14.85
C THR A 74 -3.89 -1.23 -14.46
N GLU A 75 -4.47 -0.47 -15.38
CA GLU A 75 -5.00 0.87 -15.08
C GLU A 75 -6.13 0.88 -14.03
N ASN A 76 -6.73 -0.29 -13.76
CA ASN A 76 -7.85 -0.47 -12.84
C ASN A 76 -7.49 -1.18 -11.53
N GLY A 77 -6.21 -1.51 -11.31
CA GLY A 77 -5.73 -2.31 -10.19
C GLY A 77 -5.04 -3.60 -10.66
N PRO A 78 -4.88 -4.61 -9.80
CA PRO A 78 -4.24 -5.87 -10.16
C PRO A 78 -5.05 -6.64 -11.21
N ASP A 79 -4.38 -7.44 -12.03
CA ASP A 79 -5.03 -8.37 -12.95
C ASP A 79 -5.82 -9.44 -12.17
N MET A 80 -7.13 -9.22 -12.09
CA MET A 80 -8.02 -10.06 -11.29
C MET A 80 -8.24 -11.44 -11.89
N ASP A 81 -8.06 -11.65 -13.20
CA ASP A 81 -8.19 -12.97 -13.80
C ASP A 81 -7.06 -13.89 -13.32
N ILE A 82 -5.87 -13.34 -13.19
CA ILE A 82 -4.71 -14.04 -12.59
C ILE A 82 -4.94 -14.28 -11.10
N VAL A 83 -5.37 -13.27 -10.35
CA VAL A 83 -5.64 -13.39 -8.91
C VAL A 83 -6.65 -14.49 -8.63
N GLU A 84 -7.83 -14.44 -9.28
CA GLU A 84 -8.93 -15.40 -9.08
C GLU A 84 -8.56 -16.84 -9.47
N ASN A 85 -7.58 -17.01 -10.36
CA ASN A 85 -7.07 -18.33 -10.67
C ASN A 85 -6.09 -18.84 -9.57
N LEU A 86 -5.20 -17.99 -9.11
CA LEU A 86 -4.16 -18.36 -8.13
C LEU A 86 -4.72 -18.64 -6.74
N ILE A 87 -5.76 -17.93 -6.29
CA ILE A 87 -6.37 -18.16 -4.98
C ILE A 87 -7.11 -19.51 -4.84
N LYS A 88 -7.22 -20.28 -5.92
CA LYS A 88 -7.71 -21.67 -5.89
C LYS A 88 -6.70 -22.64 -5.28
N ASP A 89 -5.43 -22.24 -5.18
CA ASP A 89 -4.38 -22.97 -4.49
C ASP A 89 -4.43 -22.62 -2.99
N PRO A 90 -4.67 -23.61 -2.08
CA PRO A 90 -4.76 -23.36 -0.64
C PRO A 90 -3.44 -22.91 0.00
N SER A 91 -2.31 -23.04 -0.69
CA SER A 91 -1.03 -22.49 -0.25
C SER A 91 -0.92 -20.97 -0.46
N VAL A 92 -1.81 -20.37 -1.26
CA VAL A 92 -1.90 -18.92 -1.43
C VAL A 92 -2.63 -18.33 -0.23
N LYS A 93 -1.88 -17.76 0.71
CA LYS A 93 -2.38 -17.31 2.02
C LYS A 93 -2.69 -15.82 2.08
N GLY A 94 -2.36 -15.04 1.07
CA GLY A 94 -2.71 -13.62 1.11
C GLY A 94 -2.21 -12.80 -0.07
N MET A 95 -2.54 -11.51 0.00
CA MET A 95 -2.28 -10.54 -1.05
C MET A 95 -2.03 -9.15 -0.48
N TRP A 96 -1.01 -8.46 -1.00
CA TRP A 96 -0.78 -7.05 -0.74
C TRP A 96 -1.62 -6.15 -1.65
N ASN A 97 -2.15 -5.05 -1.10
CA ASN A 97 -2.88 -4.05 -1.89
C ASN A 97 -2.57 -2.64 -1.39
N VAL A 98 -2.38 -1.70 -2.34
CA VAL A 98 -2.36 -0.25 -2.11
C VAL A 98 -3.40 0.35 -3.06
N PRO A 99 -4.67 0.42 -2.64
CA PRO A 99 -5.79 0.55 -3.57
C PRO A 99 -6.02 1.96 -4.11
N LYS A 100 -5.55 2.98 -3.40
CA LYS A 100 -5.73 4.38 -3.79
C LYS A 100 -4.37 5.05 -3.92
N TYR A 101 -4.11 5.65 -5.08
CA TYR A 101 -2.81 6.25 -5.44
C TYR A 101 -1.65 5.29 -5.19
N SER A 102 -1.73 4.09 -5.77
CA SER A 102 -0.78 2.98 -5.53
C SER A 102 0.69 3.40 -5.63
N ASN A 103 1.52 2.77 -4.82
CA ASN A 103 2.96 2.99 -4.85
C ASN A 103 3.63 1.90 -5.72
N PRO A 104 4.25 2.26 -6.88
CA PRO A 104 4.57 3.62 -7.34
C PRO A 104 3.61 4.22 -8.37
N ASP A 105 2.65 3.47 -8.93
CA ASP A 105 1.95 3.82 -10.17
C ASP A 105 0.92 4.95 -10.05
N GLY A 106 0.49 5.28 -8.83
CA GLY A 106 -0.55 6.29 -8.62
C GLY A 106 -1.95 5.84 -9.06
N ILE A 107 -2.15 4.55 -9.31
CA ILE A 107 -3.42 3.96 -9.75
C ILE A 107 -4.43 3.95 -8.60
N ILE A 108 -5.70 4.14 -8.95
CA ILE A 108 -6.86 3.94 -8.08
C ILE A 108 -7.59 2.70 -8.58
N TYR A 109 -7.82 1.73 -7.68
CA TYR A 109 -8.59 0.54 -8.04
C TYR A 109 -10.01 0.92 -8.45
N SER A 110 -10.49 0.33 -9.55
CA SER A 110 -11.86 0.55 -10.01
C SER A 110 -12.88 -0.14 -9.09
N ASP A 111 -14.12 0.35 -9.11
CA ASP A 111 -15.22 -0.28 -8.37
C ASP A 111 -15.41 -1.75 -8.77
N GLU A 112 -15.15 -2.09 -10.04
CA GLU A 112 -15.19 -3.47 -10.54
C GLU A 112 -14.09 -4.32 -9.87
N THR A 113 -12.85 -3.83 -9.83
CA THR A 113 -11.73 -4.51 -9.17
C THR A 113 -12.03 -4.73 -7.69
N ILE A 114 -12.54 -3.70 -7.00
CA ILE A 114 -12.91 -3.80 -5.57
C ILE A 114 -14.01 -4.84 -5.37
N ARG A 115 -15.03 -4.87 -6.24
CA ARG A 115 -16.12 -5.85 -6.18
C ARG A 115 -15.62 -7.26 -6.42
N ARG A 116 -14.73 -7.47 -7.40
CA ARG A 116 -14.10 -8.77 -7.67
C ARG A 116 -13.27 -9.23 -6.48
N ILE A 117 -12.43 -8.36 -5.89
CA ILE A 117 -11.68 -8.66 -4.66
C ILE A 117 -12.64 -9.04 -3.51
N ALA A 118 -13.68 -8.25 -3.30
CA ALA A 118 -14.64 -8.49 -2.21
C ALA A 118 -15.41 -9.82 -2.36
N SER A 119 -15.68 -10.23 -3.59
CA SER A 119 -16.42 -11.48 -3.90
C SER A 119 -15.54 -12.72 -4.08
N MET A 120 -14.20 -12.59 -3.99
CA MET A 120 -13.27 -13.71 -4.09
C MET A 120 -13.65 -14.89 -3.18
N LYS A 121 -13.26 -16.08 -3.60
CA LYS A 121 -13.44 -17.32 -2.81
C LYS A 121 -12.10 -18.05 -2.73
N PRO A 122 -11.19 -17.59 -1.88
CA PRO A 122 -9.91 -18.26 -1.68
C PRO A 122 -10.11 -19.69 -1.18
N ALA A 123 -9.28 -20.62 -1.66
CA ALA A 123 -9.27 -21.99 -1.15
C ALA A 123 -8.71 -22.07 0.28
N ALA A 124 -7.82 -21.13 0.66
CA ALA A 124 -7.34 -20.99 2.03
C ALA A 124 -8.42 -20.32 2.90
N PRO A 125 -8.93 -20.97 3.97
CA PRO A 125 -9.96 -20.39 4.84
C PRO A 125 -9.46 -19.18 5.64
N ASP A 126 -8.15 -19.09 5.80
CA ASP A 126 -7.42 -18.05 6.52
C ASP A 126 -6.66 -17.10 5.57
N PHE A 127 -7.18 -16.90 4.35
CA PHE A 127 -6.62 -15.96 3.39
C PHE A 127 -6.62 -14.54 3.96
N LEU A 128 -5.48 -13.84 3.84
CA LEU A 128 -5.26 -12.51 4.41
C LEU A 128 -5.17 -11.45 3.31
N LEU A 129 -6.19 -10.62 3.19
CA LEU A 129 -6.20 -9.45 2.31
C LEU A 129 -5.60 -8.25 3.07
N MET A 130 -4.35 -7.92 2.79
CA MET A 130 -3.68 -6.74 3.34
C MET A 130 -4.02 -5.52 2.48
N TRP A 131 -4.74 -4.56 3.07
CA TRP A 131 -5.26 -3.39 2.39
C TRP A 131 -4.62 -2.13 2.95
N ASP A 132 -3.48 -1.71 2.36
CA ASP A 132 -2.74 -0.53 2.83
C ASP A 132 -3.31 0.74 2.20
N ASN A 133 -4.18 1.41 2.94
CA ASN A 133 -4.83 2.65 2.53
C ASN A 133 -4.01 3.88 2.93
N ALA A 134 -2.70 3.84 2.67
CA ALA A 134 -1.73 4.86 3.06
C ALA A 134 -2.00 6.24 2.46
N TYR A 135 -2.71 6.30 1.33
CA TYR A 135 -2.95 7.52 0.56
C TYR A 135 -4.42 7.91 0.48
N CYS A 136 -5.25 7.45 1.39
CA CYS A 136 -6.71 7.62 1.36
C CYS A 136 -7.20 9.07 1.22
N ILE A 137 -6.37 10.07 1.59
CA ILE A 137 -6.66 11.51 1.59
C ILE A 137 -5.56 12.35 0.94
N HIS A 138 -4.86 11.80 -0.05
CA HIS A 138 -3.67 12.44 -0.64
C HIS A 138 -3.91 12.90 -2.07
N GLU A 139 -5.06 13.52 -2.32
CA GLU A 139 -5.40 14.17 -3.58
C GLU A 139 -4.49 15.38 -3.85
N PHE A 140 -4.09 15.59 -5.13
CA PHE A 140 -3.39 16.81 -5.56
C PHE A 140 -4.33 17.92 -5.97
N ASP A 141 -5.46 17.57 -6.57
CA ASP A 141 -6.43 18.51 -7.09
C ASP A 141 -7.75 18.41 -6.32
N GLY A 142 -8.07 19.47 -5.61
CA GLY A 142 -9.43 19.72 -5.16
C GLY A 142 -9.89 18.92 -3.94
N ASP A 143 -11.09 18.36 -4.05
CA ASP A 143 -11.79 17.77 -2.92
C ASP A 143 -11.46 16.29 -2.73
N PHE A 144 -11.67 15.84 -1.49
CA PHE A 144 -11.56 14.43 -1.14
C PHE A 144 -12.43 13.57 -2.05
N VAL A 145 -11.83 12.60 -2.71
CA VAL A 145 -12.50 11.59 -3.52
C VAL A 145 -12.87 10.42 -2.64
N PRO A 146 -14.16 10.17 -2.37
CA PRO A 146 -14.61 9.01 -1.63
C PRO A 146 -14.11 7.72 -2.29
N PHE A 147 -13.76 6.74 -1.45
CA PHE A 147 -13.31 5.44 -1.92
C PHE A 147 -14.12 4.35 -1.18
N PRO A 148 -14.51 3.25 -1.84
CA PRO A 148 -15.29 2.19 -1.22
C PRO A 148 -14.60 1.62 0.02
N ASP A 149 -15.36 1.41 1.10
CA ASP A 149 -14.91 0.70 2.29
C ASP A 149 -14.85 -0.80 1.98
N ILE A 150 -13.65 -1.35 1.94
CA ILE A 150 -13.42 -2.76 1.60
C ILE A 150 -14.08 -3.73 2.59
N LEU A 151 -14.13 -3.38 3.88
CA LEU A 151 -14.79 -4.22 4.87
C LEU A 151 -16.28 -4.35 4.58
N SER A 152 -16.98 -3.23 4.35
CA SER A 152 -18.39 -3.23 3.99
C SER A 152 -18.65 -3.92 2.65
N GLU A 153 -17.74 -3.78 1.68
CA GLU A 153 -17.87 -4.51 0.40
C GLU A 153 -17.74 -6.02 0.62
N CYS A 154 -16.76 -6.48 1.42
CA CYS A 154 -16.56 -7.89 1.73
C CYS A 154 -17.68 -8.46 2.60
N GLU A 155 -18.30 -7.68 3.52
CA GLU A 155 -19.48 -8.10 4.31
C GLU A 155 -20.62 -8.57 3.41
N LYS A 156 -20.83 -7.93 2.24
CA LYS A 156 -21.89 -8.32 1.28
C LYS A 156 -21.76 -9.75 0.75
N TYR A 157 -20.55 -10.29 0.76
CA TYR A 157 -20.21 -11.63 0.24
C TYR A 157 -19.81 -12.62 1.33
N GLY A 158 -19.89 -12.21 2.63
CA GLY A 158 -19.47 -13.03 3.76
C GLY A 158 -17.95 -13.17 3.91
N ASN A 159 -17.17 -12.25 3.36
CA ASN A 159 -15.71 -12.31 3.26
C ASN A 159 -14.99 -11.30 4.17
N ALA A 160 -15.71 -10.65 5.11
CA ALA A 160 -15.11 -9.59 5.95
C ALA A 160 -13.90 -10.07 6.77
N ASP A 161 -13.88 -11.35 7.14
CA ASP A 161 -12.81 -11.92 7.98
C ASP A 161 -11.47 -12.06 7.24
N MET A 162 -11.45 -11.97 5.92
CA MET A 162 -10.16 -11.98 5.20
C MET A 162 -9.45 -10.61 5.23
N VAL A 163 -10.15 -9.51 5.59
CA VAL A 163 -9.66 -8.14 5.41
C VAL A 163 -8.93 -7.61 6.63
N PHE A 164 -7.74 -7.07 6.40
CA PHE A 164 -7.06 -6.16 7.31
C PHE A 164 -6.68 -4.89 6.55
N GLU A 165 -7.37 -3.79 6.86
CA GLU A 165 -7.11 -2.47 6.29
C GLU A 165 -6.18 -1.68 7.21
N PHE A 166 -5.18 -1.02 6.64
CA PHE A 166 -4.16 -0.27 7.37
C PHE A 166 -4.14 1.19 6.94
N ALA A 167 -3.91 2.06 7.93
CA ALA A 167 -3.66 3.48 7.68
C ALA A 167 -2.73 4.07 8.74
N SER A 168 -2.12 5.20 8.41
CA SER A 168 -1.31 5.96 9.37
C SER A 168 -1.31 7.45 9.06
N THR A 169 -0.97 8.25 10.06
CA THR A 169 -0.76 9.69 9.89
C THR A 169 0.68 10.05 9.49
N SER A 170 1.52 9.07 9.12
CA SER A 170 2.93 9.29 8.78
C SER A 170 3.15 10.31 7.67
N LYS A 171 2.20 10.41 6.73
CA LYS A 171 2.23 11.37 5.62
C LYS A 171 1.20 12.50 5.78
N VAL A 172 0.54 12.58 6.94
CA VAL A 172 -0.47 13.60 7.28
C VAL A 172 0.06 14.56 8.34
N THR A 173 0.79 14.03 9.33
CA THR A 173 1.39 14.82 10.41
C THR A 173 2.92 14.72 10.36
N LEU A 174 3.53 13.94 11.24
CA LEU A 174 4.98 13.80 11.33
C LEU A 174 5.40 12.34 11.18
N PRO A 175 6.25 12.00 10.21
CA PRO A 175 6.81 10.65 10.10
C PRO A 175 7.61 10.31 11.36
N GLY A 176 7.47 9.06 11.84
CA GLY A 176 8.12 8.61 13.08
C GLY A 176 7.43 9.07 14.38
N ALA A 177 6.58 10.09 14.33
CA ALA A 177 5.80 10.61 15.47
C ALA A 177 4.27 10.59 15.21
N GLY A 178 3.84 9.87 14.18
CA GLY A 178 2.44 9.70 13.82
C GLY A 178 1.70 8.69 14.70
N ILE A 179 0.50 8.34 14.29
CA ILE A 179 -0.28 7.20 14.78
C ILE A 179 -0.64 6.31 13.59
N SER A 180 -0.84 5.03 13.85
CA SER A 180 -1.32 4.07 12.87
C SER A 180 -2.50 3.28 13.40
N CYS A 181 -3.27 2.72 12.49
CA CYS A 181 -4.36 1.83 12.83
C CYS A 181 -4.43 0.68 11.84
N PHE A 182 -5.09 -0.40 12.26
CA PHE A 182 -5.70 -1.33 11.34
C PHE A 182 -7.19 -1.45 11.62
N ALA A 183 -7.94 -1.82 10.60
CA ALA A 183 -9.35 -2.15 10.69
C ALA A 183 -9.57 -3.57 10.15
N CYS A 184 -10.46 -4.32 10.81
CA CYS A 184 -10.85 -5.67 10.41
C CYS A 184 -12.28 -5.97 10.91
N SER A 185 -12.81 -7.17 10.61
CA SER A 185 -14.09 -7.60 11.15
C SER A 185 -14.08 -7.62 12.69
N GLU A 186 -15.24 -7.51 13.31
CA GLU A 186 -15.34 -7.54 14.79
C GLU A 186 -14.82 -8.87 15.37
N ALA A 187 -15.01 -9.98 14.65
CA ALA A 187 -14.50 -11.28 15.05
C ALA A 187 -12.96 -11.33 15.03
N ASN A 188 -12.34 -10.82 13.96
CA ASN A 188 -10.88 -10.65 13.89
C ASN A 188 -10.38 -9.64 14.94
N MET A 189 -11.14 -8.58 15.21
CA MET A 189 -10.75 -7.60 16.23
C MET A 189 -10.68 -8.25 17.61
N GLU A 190 -11.68 -9.04 17.99
CA GLU A 190 -11.65 -9.77 19.24
C GLU A 190 -10.46 -10.74 19.34
N TYR A 191 -10.20 -11.48 18.25
CA TYR A 191 -9.09 -12.42 18.17
C TYR A 191 -7.73 -11.70 18.27
N MET A 192 -7.53 -10.66 17.47
CA MET A 192 -6.27 -9.90 17.42
C MET A 192 -5.99 -9.17 18.72
N CYS A 193 -7.00 -8.59 19.38
CA CYS A 193 -6.82 -7.92 20.66
C CYS A 193 -6.32 -8.86 21.75
N LYS A 194 -6.71 -10.14 21.74
CA LYS A 194 -6.17 -11.17 22.68
C LYS A 194 -4.66 -11.35 22.46
N LEU A 195 -4.21 -11.45 21.20
CA LEU A 195 -2.79 -11.62 20.87
C LEU A 195 -1.98 -10.33 21.14
N ILE A 196 -2.55 -9.18 20.79
CA ILE A 196 -1.88 -7.89 21.03
C ILE A 196 -1.76 -7.62 22.53
N GLY A 197 -2.76 -8.01 23.34
CA GLY A 197 -2.72 -7.89 24.81
C GLY A 197 -1.58 -8.65 25.48
N ILE A 198 -1.04 -9.69 24.82
CA ILE A 198 0.17 -10.39 25.25
C ILE A 198 1.43 -9.59 24.87
N GLN A 199 1.40 -8.94 23.71
CA GLN A 199 2.53 -8.18 23.16
C GLN A 199 2.73 -6.83 23.85
N ALA A 200 1.64 -6.11 24.15
CA ALA A 200 1.68 -4.76 24.71
C ALA A 200 0.45 -4.47 25.58
N ILE A 201 0.67 -3.85 26.74
CA ILE A 201 -0.43 -3.42 27.63
C ILE A 201 -1.18 -2.24 27.03
N SER A 202 -0.45 -1.28 26.45
CA SER A 202 -1.04 -0.10 25.78
C SER A 202 -0.02 0.54 24.83
N PHE A 203 -0.54 1.37 23.93
CA PHE A 203 0.26 2.23 23.05
C PHE A 203 0.31 3.67 23.57
N ASP A 204 1.16 4.51 22.99
CA ASP A 204 1.42 5.89 23.43
C ASP A 204 0.14 6.75 23.43
N LYS A 205 -0.52 6.84 24.59
CA LYS A 205 -1.75 7.63 24.78
C LYS A 205 -1.52 9.13 24.67
N MET A 206 -0.33 9.61 25.01
CA MET A 206 0.00 11.04 24.91
C MET A 206 0.11 11.43 23.43
N ASN A 207 0.73 10.60 22.61
CA ASN A 207 0.80 10.84 21.18
C ASN A 207 -0.58 10.74 20.50
N GLN A 208 -1.41 9.77 20.90
CA GLN A 208 -2.80 9.69 20.44
C GLN A 208 -3.58 10.96 20.79
N LEU A 209 -3.47 11.45 22.03
CA LEU A 209 -4.13 12.69 22.45
C LEU A 209 -3.63 13.93 21.71
N ARG A 210 -2.32 14.01 21.39
CA ARG A 210 -1.78 15.07 20.54
C ARG A 210 -2.45 15.08 19.16
N HIS A 211 -2.58 13.92 18.54
CA HIS A 211 -3.22 13.79 17.22
C HIS A 211 -4.70 14.14 17.26
N VAL A 212 -5.44 13.71 18.30
CA VAL A 212 -6.85 14.09 18.48
C VAL A 212 -6.98 15.62 18.59
N LYS A 213 -6.12 16.26 19.37
CA LYS A 213 -6.14 17.72 19.54
C LYS A 213 -5.73 18.48 18.27
N PHE A 214 -4.78 17.94 17.50
CA PHE A 214 -4.27 18.56 16.29
C PHE A 214 -5.22 18.36 15.11
N LEU A 215 -5.63 17.12 14.85
CA LEU A 215 -6.49 16.77 13.70
C LEU A 215 -7.97 17.11 13.94
N GLN A 216 -8.42 17.19 15.19
CA GLN A 216 -9.75 17.56 15.65
C GLN A 216 -10.87 16.70 15.06
N ASN A 217 -11.13 16.82 13.75
CA ASN A 217 -12.21 16.15 13.03
C ASN A 217 -11.84 15.90 11.56
N LYS A 218 -12.75 15.29 10.81
CA LYS A 218 -12.56 14.96 9.38
C LYS A 218 -12.33 16.23 8.55
N GLU A 219 -13.11 17.26 8.76
CA GLU A 219 -13.11 18.50 7.99
C GLU A 219 -11.76 19.22 8.15
N HIS A 220 -11.27 19.31 9.38
CA HIS A 220 -9.97 19.92 9.67
C HIS A 220 -8.82 19.09 9.06
N THR A 221 -8.90 17.77 9.15
CA THR A 221 -7.91 16.87 8.54
C THR A 221 -7.86 17.05 7.02
N LEU A 222 -9.02 17.12 6.35
CA LEU A 222 -9.08 17.33 4.91
C LEU A 222 -8.59 18.73 4.51
N ALA A 223 -8.88 19.77 5.32
CA ALA A 223 -8.34 21.11 5.10
C ALA A 223 -6.80 21.11 5.19
N LEU A 224 -6.22 20.42 6.18
CA LEU A 224 -4.76 20.26 6.30
C LEU A 224 -4.18 19.59 5.05
N MET A 225 -4.82 18.55 4.54
CA MET A 225 -4.34 17.85 3.34
C MET A 225 -4.43 18.71 2.07
N LYS A 226 -5.39 19.62 1.98
CA LYS A 226 -5.42 20.62 0.90
C LYS A 226 -4.22 21.58 0.95
N GLU A 227 -3.74 21.96 2.14
CA GLU A 227 -2.51 22.75 2.27
C GLU A 227 -1.26 21.93 1.85
N HIS A 228 -1.21 20.63 2.21
CA HIS A 228 -0.15 19.75 1.71
C HIS A 228 -0.17 19.62 0.18
N ALA A 229 -1.33 19.52 -0.42
CA ALA A 229 -1.49 19.44 -1.87
C ALA A 229 -0.91 20.68 -2.59
N LYS A 230 -1.07 21.89 -2.02
CA LYS A 230 -0.48 23.13 -2.57
C LYS A 230 1.05 23.09 -2.61
N ILE A 231 1.68 22.35 -1.69
CA ILE A 231 3.14 22.16 -1.66
C ILE A 231 3.57 21.04 -2.60
N LEU A 232 2.83 19.94 -2.65
CA LEU A 232 3.22 18.76 -3.41
C LEU A 232 2.91 18.88 -4.91
N LYS A 233 1.72 19.36 -5.26
CA LYS A 233 1.28 19.42 -6.66
C LYS A 233 2.28 20.12 -7.59
N PRO A 234 2.83 21.32 -7.29
CA PRO A 234 3.79 21.96 -8.16
C PRO A 234 5.03 21.10 -8.45
N LYS A 235 5.45 20.28 -7.47
CA LYS A 235 6.59 19.38 -7.62
C LYS A 235 6.29 18.24 -8.59
N PHE A 236 5.09 17.67 -8.49
CA PHE A 236 4.64 16.60 -9.41
C PHE A 236 4.39 17.16 -10.80
N ASP A 237 3.78 18.35 -10.91
CA ASP A 237 3.57 19.02 -12.19
C ASP A 237 4.89 19.32 -12.89
N MET A 238 5.94 19.74 -12.16
CA MET A 238 7.27 19.97 -12.70
C MET A 238 7.85 18.69 -13.32
N VAL A 239 7.89 17.59 -12.55
CA VAL A 239 8.40 16.30 -13.03
C VAL A 239 7.63 15.81 -14.25
N VAL A 240 6.29 15.80 -14.18
CA VAL A 240 5.45 15.30 -15.28
C VAL A 240 5.61 16.17 -16.52
N SER A 241 5.58 17.51 -16.38
CA SER A 241 5.74 18.41 -17.54
C SER A 241 7.13 18.30 -18.17
N THR A 242 8.18 18.08 -17.38
CA THR A 242 9.53 17.85 -17.89
C THR A 242 9.60 16.52 -18.65
N LEU A 243 9.04 15.44 -18.11
CA LEU A 243 8.96 14.17 -18.82
C LEU A 243 8.19 14.31 -20.15
N GLU A 244 7.09 15.06 -20.16
CA GLU A 244 6.29 15.31 -21.37
C GLU A 244 7.04 16.13 -22.40
N ARG A 245 7.78 17.15 -21.98
CA ARG A 245 8.54 18.03 -22.87
C ARG A 245 9.76 17.35 -23.45
N GLU A 246 10.54 16.64 -22.62
CA GLU A 246 11.85 16.14 -22.99
C GLU A 246 11.88 14.66 -23.39
N ILE A 247 11.07 13.82 -22.75
CA ILE A 247 11.14 12.36 -22.91
C ILE A 247 10.03 11.83 -23.83
N ALA A 248 8.82 12.37 -23.76
CA ALA A 248 7.71 11.89 -24.60
C ALA A 248 8.02 11.94 -26.10
N PRO A 249 8.67 13.00 -26.66
CA PRO A 249 8.98 13.04 -28.09
C PRO A 249 9.96 11.96 -28.53
N LEU A 250 10.76 11.41 -27.60
CA LEU A 250 11.75 10.37 -27.89
C LEU A 250 11.15 8.96 -27.95
N GLY A 251 9.96 8.76 -27.34
CA GLY A 251 9.27 7.47 -27.30
C GLY A 251 10.02 6.36 -26.54
N ILE A 252 10.90 6.73 -25.58
CA ILE A 252 11.80 5.80 -24.87
C ILE A 252 11.30 5.42 -23.48
N ALA A 253 10.24 6.07 -22.99
CA ALA A 253 9.64 5.78 -21.69
C ALA A 253 8.15 6.13 -21.69
N THR A 254 7.43 5.52 -20.74
CA THR A 254 6.02 5.80 -20.44
C THR A 254 5.85 6.06 -18.94
N TRP A 255 4.81 6.77 -18.55
CA TRP A 255 4.50 7.05 -17.14
C TRP A 255 3.02 7.30 -16.96
N HIS A 256 2.55 7.10 -15.72
CA HIS A 256 1.23 7.55 -15.31
C HIS A 256 1.30 8.98 -14.75
N LYS A 257 0.23 9.75 -14.97
CA LYS A 257 0.03 11.06 -14.33
C LYS A 257 -0.73 10.83 -13.02
N PRO A 258 -0.07 10.86 -11.85
CA PRO A 258 -0.76 10.61 -10.61
C PRO A 258 -1.70 11.77 -10.26
N LYS A 259 -2.90 11.45 -9.78
CA LYS A 259 -3.87 12.43 -9.24
C LYS A 259 -3.69 12.64 -7.73
N GLY A 260 -2.76 11.94 -7.11
CA GLY A 260 -2.47 11.96 -5.69
C GLY A 260 -1.33 11.00 -5.35
N GLY A 261 -1.06 10.84 -4.06
CA GLY A 261 0.02 9.97 -3.59
C GLY A 261 1.38 10.66 -3.54
N TYR A 262 2.48 9.91 -3.70
CA TYR A 262 3.84 10.38 -3.43
C TYR A 262 4.86 10.05 -4.52
N PHE A 263 4.44 9.40 -5.63
CA PHE A 263 5.36 8.86 -6.62
C PHE A 263 4.89 9.10 -8.05
N VAL A 264 5.88 9.15 -8.95
CA VAL A 264 5.68 9.01 -10.38
C VAL A 264 6.37 7.72 -10.81
N SER A 265 5.65 6.81 -11.43
CA SER A 265 6.18 5.57 -11.99
C SER A 265 6.54 5.78 -13.44
N VAL A 266 7.80 5.55 -13.77
CA VAL A 266 8.33 5.68 -15.14
C VAL A 266 8.80 4.31 -15.60
N ASN A 267 8.31 3.86 -16.75
CA ASN A 267 8.76 2.64 -17.40
C ASN A 267 9.60 2.99 -18.63
N THR A 268 10.88 2.69 -18.55
CA THR A 268 11.81 2.83 -19.69
C THR A 268 11.62 1.71 -20.70
N THR A 269 12.25 1.82 -21.86
CA THR A 269 12.45 0.66 -22.74
C THR A 269 13.03 -0.51 -21.91
N PRO A 270 12.53 -1.75 -22.07
CA PRO A 270 13.03 -2.90 -21.33
C PRO A 270 14.57 -3.06 -21.38
N GLY A 271 15.17 -3.40 -20.24
CA GLY A 271 16.62 -3.58 -20.07
C GLY A 271 17.39 -2.29 -19.76
N LEU A 272 16.70 -1.16 -19.56
CA LEU A 272 17.39 0.14 -19.43
C LEU A 272 17.24 0.80 -18.04
N ALA A 273 16.41 0.32 -17.15
CA ALA A 273 16.20 0.99 -15.86
C ALA A 273 17.47 1.08 -15.02
N LYS A 274 18.23 0.00 -14.88
CA LYS A 274 19.52 -0.01 -14.15
C LYS A 274 20.52 0.94 -14.75
N ARG A 275 20.65 0.94 -16.10
CA ARG A 275 21.58 1.82 -16.78
C ARG A 275 21.18 3.29 -16.64
N THR A 276 19.89 3.59 -16.77
CA THR A 276 19.33 4.95 -16.57
C THR A 276 19.66 5.46 -15.17
N LEU A 277 19.37 4.66 -14.13
CA LEU A 277 19.66 5.04 -12.75
C LEU A 277 21.16 5.22 -12.47
N ALA A 278 22.01 4.41 -13.10
CA ALA A 278 23.46 4.59 -13.00
C ALA A 278 23.90 5.94 -13.58
N LEU A 279 23.40 6.31 -14.76
CA LEU A 279 23.67 7.61 -15.39
C LEU A 279 23.12 8.79 -14.57
N CYS A 280 21.91 8.67 -14.03
CA CYS A 280 21.34 9.66 -13.12
C CYS A 280 22.25 9.87 -11.89
N LYS A 281 22.75 8.77 -11.30
CA LYS A 281 23.66 8.85 -10.16
C LYS A 281 24.99 9.51 -10.51
N GLU A 282 25.56 9.21 -11.69
CA GLU A 282 26.77 9.87 -12.22
C GLU A 282 26.53 11.39 -12.39
N ALA A 283 25.30 11.79 -12.78
CA ALA A 283 24.88 13.18 -12.88
C ALA A 283 24.50 13.83 -11.52
N GLY A 284 24.60 13.11 -10.41
CA GLY A 284 24.30 13.63 -9.07
C GLY A 284 22.87 13.39 -8.59
N VAL A 285 22.01 12.70 -9.36
CA VAL A 285 20.62 12.40 -9.00
C VAL A 285 20.51 10.98 -8.45
N VAL A 286 20.22 10.87 -7.16
CA VAL A 286 20.08 9.57 -6.49
C VAL A 286 18.60 9.21 -6.34
N MET A 287 18.19 8.09 -6.92
CA MET A 287 16.84 7.55 -6.85
C MET A 287 16.81 6.15 -6.22
N THR A 288 15.61 5.63 -5.98
CA THR A 288 15.43 4.24 -5.53
C THR A 288 16.05 3.28 -6.56
N SER A 289 16.71 2.22 -6.08
CA SER A 289 17.36 1.24 -6.95
C SER A 289 16.37 0.54 -7.88
N ALA A 290 16.80 0.23 -9.10
CA ALA A 290 16.02 -0.57 -10.05
C ALA A 290 15.63 -1.92 -9.45
N GLY A 291 14.41 -2.37 -9.75
CA GLY A 291 13.85 -3.60 -9.21
C GLY A 291 13.25 -3.48 -7.80
N ALA A 292 13.48 -2.39 -7.06
CA ALA A 292 12.91 -2.23 -5.72
C ALA A 292 11.38 -2.37 -5.66
N THR A 293 10.70 -2.04 -6.74
CA THR A 293 9.22 -2.12 -6.85
C THR A 293 8.71 -3.53 -7.18
N TYR A 294 9.59 -4.54 -7.13
CA TYR A 294 9.28 -5.95 -7.40
C TYR A 294 9.78 -6.85 -6.27
N PRO A 295 9.12 -8.01 -6.04
CA PRO A 295 9.62 -9.04 -5.13
C PRO A 295 11.09 -9.39 -5.41
N TYR A 296 11.82 -9.70 -4.35
CA TYR A 296 13.25 -10.05 -4.39
C TYR A 296 14.16 -8.97 -4.99
N GLY A 297 13.63 -7.75 -5.21
CA GLY A 297 14.37 -6.66 -5.86
C GLY A 297 14.64 -6.91 -7.35
N HIS A 298 13.83 -7.73 -8.00
CA HIS A 298 14.02 -8.14 -9.39
C HIS A 298 12.84 -7.76 -10.28
N ASP A 299 13.02 -6.71 -11.08
CA ASP A 299 12.11 -6.38 -12.19
C ASP A 299 12.51 -7.23 -13.41
N PRO A 300 11.64 -8.16 -13.86
CA PRO A 300 11.98 -9.02 -15.01
C PRO A 300 12.21 -8.24 -16.31
N ALA A 301 11.58 -7.09 -16.47
CA ALA A 301 11.73 -6.25 -17.64
C ALA A 301 12.89 -5.25 -17.52
N ASP A 302 13.44 -5.06 -16.30
CA ASP A 302 14.43 -4.00 -16.02
C ASP A 302 14.00 -2.64 -16.61
N SER A 303 12.76 -2.22 -16.32
CA SER A 303 12.13 -1.06 -16.94
C SER A 303 11.58 -0.05 -15.94
N ASN A 304 11.17 -0.49 -14.73
CA ASN A 304 10.47 0.40 -13.82
C ASN A 304 11.43 1.24 -12.96
N ILE A 305 11.14 2.54 -12.93
CA ILE A 305 11.82 3.54 -12.10
C ILE A 305 10.78 4.29 -11.27
N ARG A 306 10.98 4.32 -9.95
CA ARG A 306 10.16 5.09 -9.03
C ARG A 306 10.80 6.45 -8.75
N VAL A 307 10.12 7.53 -9.16
CA VAL A 307 10.52 8.92 -8.90
C VAL A 307 9.73 9.44 -7.69
N ALA A 308 10.43 10.05 -6.73
CA ALA A 308 9.85 10.60 -5.49
C ALA A 308 10.11 12.10 -5.38
N PRO A 309 9.29 12.97 -6.00
CA PRO A 309 9.55 14.41 -6.08
C PRO A 309 9.22 15.19 -4.81
N SER A 310 8.77 14.53 -3.73
CA SER A 310 8.23 15.21 -2.56
C SER A 310 9.26 15.99 -1.73
N LEU A 311 10.53 15.56 -1.70
CA LEU A 311 11.57 16.18 -0.86
C LEU A 311 12.25 17.40 -1.51
N PRO A 312 12.79 17.35 -2.76
CA PRO A 312 13.51 18.48 -3.34
C PRO A 312 12.60 19.71 -3.53
N PRO A 313 13.13 20.93 -3.50
CA PRO A 313 12.38 22.11 -3.94
C PRO A 313 12.08 22.01 -5.44
N VAL A 314 11.12 22.83 -5.92
CA VAL A 314 10.65 22.76 -7.33
C VAL A 314 11.79 23.05 -8.31
N GLU A 315 12.68 23.97 -7.94
CA GLU A 315 13.81 24.43 -8.75
C GLU A 315 14.88 23.35 -8.98
N GLU A 316 14.90 22.30 -8.15
CA GLU A 316 15.82 21.16 -8.28
C GLU A 316 15.20 19.96 -9.00
N LEU A 317 13.91 20.03 -9.36
CA LEU A 317 13.17 18.93 -9.98
C LEU A 317 13.19 18.96 -11.51
N GLU A 318 13.57 20.06 -12.11
CA GLU A 318 13.73 20.18 -13.55
C GLU A 318 15.07 19.51 -13.98
#